data_5cdfa07e143abf180f2b9fcaaffa9726
#
_entry.id   5cdfa07e143abf180f2b9fcaaffa9726
#
_cell.length_a   1.000
_cell.length_b   1.000
_cell.length_c   1.000
_cell.angle_alpha   90.00
_cell.angle_beta   90.00
_cell.angle_gamma   90.00
#
_symmetry.space_group_name_H-M   'P 1'
#
loop_
_entity.id
_entity.type
_entity.pdbx_description
1 polymer ?
#
loop_
_entity_poly.entity_id
_entity_poly.type
_entity_poly.pdbx_seq_one_letter_code
_entity_poly.pdbx_strand_id
1 'polypeptide(L)'
;SLDKPYFRADVFYPDGYSIREVETEMKKVEAHLMQQPEVKRVSVTFGSTPLRYYLASTSVGPKPNFANILVEVTDSKYTKKQEENLDAYMKANYPNAITRTMLFKLSPAVDAAIEIGFIGNNTDTLVMLTNKALDIMHRDGELINVRNSWGNKIPVWHPVYSQERAQPLGISRQSMAQSCLLYTSPS
;
A
#
# COMPACT_ATOMS: atom_id res chain seq x y z
N SER A 1 -10.63 29.88 -4.02
CA SER A 1 -10.55 28.55 -3.43
C SER A 1 -10.21 27.56 -4.54
N LEU A 2 -9.11 26.83 -4.38
CA LEU A 2 -8.65 25.80 -5.34
C LEU A 2 -9.16 24.41 -4.95
N ASP A 3 -10.35 24.34 -4.37
CA ASP A 3 -11.00 23.11 -3.98
C ASP A 3 -11.45 22.37 -5.25
N LYS A 4 -10.72 21.34 -5.59
CA LYS A 4 -11.05 20.48 -6.72
C LYS A 4 -12.05 19.42 -6.28
N PRO A 5 -13.01 19.01 -7.15
CA PRO A 5 -13.98 17.97 -6.83
C PRO A 5 -13.36 16.55 -6.91
N TYR A 6 -12.14 16.41 -6.43
CA TYR A 6 -11.38 15.16 -6.45
C TYR A 6 -10.65 14.95 -5.14
N PHE A 7 -10.57 13.69 -4.71
CA PHE A 7 -9.61 13.24 -3.71
C PHE A 7 -9.05 11.89 -4.12
N ARG A 8 -7.94 11.51 -3.51
CA ARG A 8 -7.32 10.22 -3.74
C ARG A 8 -7.08 9.49 -2.42
N ALA A 9 -6.97 8.18 -2.51
CA ALA A 9 -6.53 7.35 -1.41
C ALA A 9 -5.48 6.35 -1.90
N ASP A 10 -4.41 6.21 -1.15
CA ASP A 10 -3.43 5.15 -1.29
C ASP A 10 -3.76 4.06 -0.27
N VAL A 11 -3.94 2.83 -0.73
CA VAL A 11 -4.30 1.68 0.10
C VAL A 11 -3.18 0.66 0.04
N PHE A 12 -2.62 0.34 1.20
CA PHE A 12 -1.56 -0.65 1.36
C PHE A 12 -2.10 -1.84 2.15
N TYR A 13 -2.10 -3.00 1.55
CA TYR A 13 -2.37 -4.26 2.23
C TYR A 13 -1.08 -4.82 2.85
N PRO A 14 -1.19 -5.76 3.82
CA PRO A 14 -0.02 -6.45 4.36
C PRO A 14 0.84 -7.10 3.27
N ASP A 15 2.14 -7.19 3.53
CA ASP A 15 3.04 -7.91 2.65
C ASP A 15 2.58 -9.37 2.49
N GLY A 16 2.66 -9.89 1.26
CA GLY A 16 2.16 -11.22 0.91
C GLY A 16 0.79 -11.21 0.21
N TYR A 17 0.07 -10.10 0.21
CA TYR A 17 -1.13 -9.96 -0.63
C TYR A 17 -0.74 -9.93 -2.11
N SER A 18 -1.47 -10.71 -2.91
CA SER A 18 -1.36 -10.66 -4.36
C SER A 18 -2.19 -9.51 -4.95
N ILE A 19 -1.84 -9.08 -6.15
CA ILE A 19 -2.59 -8.05 -6.87
C ILE A 19 -4.06 -8.46 -7.12
N ARG A 20 -4.34 -9.76 -7.28
CA ARG A 20 -5.71 -10.29 -7.48
C ARG A 20 -6.56 -10.19 -6.21
N GLU A 21 -5.96 -10.43 -5.05
CA GLU A 21 -6.64 -10.25 -3.76
C GLU A 21 -6.97 -8.78 -3.55
N VAL A 22 -6.01 -7.88 -3.79
CA VAL A 22 -6.22 -6.44 -3.73
C VAL A 22 -7.33 -5.99 -4.70
N GLU A 23 -7.32 -6.47 -5.94
CA GLU A 23 -8.37 -6.18 -6.93
C GLU A 23 -9.76 -6.62 -6.44
N THR A 24 -9.85 -7.81 -5.88
CA THR A 24 -11.13 -8.36 -5.37
C THR A 24 -11.69 -7.49 -4.24
N GLU A 25 -10.84 -7.07 -3.30
CA GLU A 25 -11.27 -6.22 -2.20
C GLU A 25 -11.61 -4.80 -2.66
N MET A 26 -10.82 -4.25 -3.57
CA MET A 26 -11.06 -2.89 -4.09
C MET A 26 -12.32 -2.79 -4.94
N LYS A 27 -12.77 -3.83 -5.62
CA LYS A 27 -14.09 -3.86 -6.30
C LYS A 27 -15.25 -3.62 -5.33
N LYS A 28 -15.15 -4.12 -4.10
CA LYS A 28 -16.16 -3.88 -3.06
C LYS A 28 -16.13 -2.42 -2.59
N VAL A 29 -14.93 -1.85 -2.43
CA VAL A 29 -14.74 -0.44 -2.05
C VAL A 29 -15.28 0.49 -3.15
N GLU A 30 -14.98 0.20 -4.42
CA GLU A 30 -15.50 0.92 -5.58
C GLU A 30 -17.04 0.89 -5.61
N ALA A 31 -17.63 -0.28 -5.43
CA ALA A 31 -19.08 -0.45 -5.39
C ALA A 31 -19.72 0.36 -4.24
N HIS A 32 -19.10 0.38 -3.05
CA HIS A 32 -19.55 1.19 -1.93
C HIS A 32 -19.52 2.69 -2.24
N LEU A 33 -18.41 3.17 -2.82
CA LEU A 33 -18.27 4.58 -3.20
C LEU A 33 -19.28 4.98 -4.28
N MET A 34 -19.50 4.15 -5.29
CA MET A 34 -20.46 4.42 -6.37
C MET A 34 -21.92 4.43 -5.92
N GLN A 35 -22.25 3.89 -4.74
CA GLN A 35 -23.59 4.02 -4.14
C GLN A 35 -23.82 5.39 -3.49
N GLN A 36 -22.79 6.19 -3.29
CA GLN A 36 -22.91 7.52 -2.69
C GLN A 36 -23.42 8.52 -3.74
N PRO A 37 -24.50 9.27 -3.48
CA PRO A 37 -25.11 10.16 -4.47
C PRO A 37 -24.20 11.33 -4.89
N GLU A 38 -23.25 11.69 -4.02
CA GLU A 38 -22.31 12.77 -4.30
C GLU A 38 -21.06 12.31 -5.08
N VAL A 39 -20.87 10.99 -5.25
CA VAL A 39 -19.76 10.43 -6.03
C VAL A 39 -20.15 10.31 -7.49
N LYS A 40 -19.36 10.91 -8.36
CA LYS A 40 -19.59 10.92 -9.81
C LYS A 40 -18.82 9.80 -10.51
N ARG A 41 -17.59 9.56 -10.07
CA ARG A 41 -16.69 8.56 -10.68
C ARG A 41 -15.68 8.05 -9.67
N VAL A 42 -15.35 6.78 -9.76
CA VAL A 42 -14.25 6.13 -9.06
C VAL A 42 -13.31 5.51 -10.08
N SER A 43 -12.02 5.66 -9.90
CA SER A 43 -10.99 4.99 -10.69
C SER A 43 -10.01 4.34 -9.74
N VAL A 44 -9.76 3.04 -9.93
CA VAL A 44 -8.81 2.27 -9.11
C VAL A 44 -7.65 1.82 -9.98
N THR A 45 -6.43 2.05 -9.51
CA THR A 45 -5.21 1.58 -10.15
C THR A 45 -4.52 0.61 -9.21
N PHE A 46 -4.09 -0.54 -9.71
CA PHE A 46 -3.49 -1.61 -8.93
C PHE A 46 -1.97 -1.67 -9.14
N GLY A 47 -1.26 -2.05 -8.10
CA GLY A 47 0.16 -2.34 -8.17
C GLY A 47 1.09 -1.13 -8.25
N SER A 48 0.59 0.05 -8.55
CA SER A 48 1.36 1.30 -8.57
C SER A 48 0.41 2.50 -8.59
N THR A 49 0.94 3.70 -8.33
CA THR A 49 0.19 4.92 -8.66
C THR A 49 0.17 5.13 -10.17
N PRO A 50 -0.91 5.72 -10.72
CA PRO A 50 -0.95 6.11 -12.11
C PRO A 50 0.16 7.12 -12.44
N LEU A 51 0.43 7.33 -13.72
CA LEU A 51 1.35 8.37 -14.18
C LEU A 51 0.99 9.70 -13.51
N ARG A 52 2.01 10.48 -13.17
CA ARG A 52 1.84 11.75 -12.46
C ARG A 52 0.89 12.69 -13.23
N TYR A 53 -0.33 12.82 -12.74
CA TYR A 53 -1.33 13.76 -13.23
C TYR A 53 -1.37 15.08 -12.40
N TYR A 54 -0.50 15.16 -11.37
CA TYR A 54 -0.44 16.29 -10.48
C TYR A 54 1.00 16.47 -9.94
N LEU A 55 1.52 17.70 -10.01
CA LEU A 55 2.95 17.99 -9.77
C LEU A 55 3.42 17.61 -8.35
N ALA A 56 2.55 17.79 -7.35
CA ALA A 56 2.84 17.51 -5.94
C ALA A 56 2.44 16.07 -5.52
N SER A 57 2.09 15.18 -6.44
CA SER A 57 1.76 13.81 -6.08
C SER A 57 3.04 12.98 -5.89
N THR A 58 3.14 12.33 -4.75
CA THR A 58 4.11 11.25 -4.55
C THR A 58 3.68 10.04 -5.36
N SER A 59 4.63 9.39 -6.01
CA SER A 59 4.37 8.13 -6.73
C SER A 59 4.83 6.94 -5.91
N VAL A 60 4.00 5.90 -5.87
CA VAL A 60 4.38 4.59 -5.34
C VAL A 60 4.78 3.72 -6.52
N GLY A 61 5.99 3.16 -6.46
CA GLY A 61 6.49 2.20 -7.45
C GLY A 61 5.75 0.87 -7.41
N PRO A 62 6.11 -0.09 -8.26
CA PRO A 62 5.42 -1.38 -8.36
C PRO A 62 5.38 -2.13 -7.03
N LYS A 63 4.17 -2.44 -6.54
CA LYS A 63 3.90 -3.21 -5.32
C LYS A 63 2.60 -4.01 -5.49
N PRO A 64 2.62 -5.35 -5.41
CA PRO A 64 1.44 -6.18 -5.61
C PRO A 64 0.34 -5.96 -4.56
N ASN A 65 0.71 -5.51 -3.37
CA ASN A 65 -0.17 -5.25 -2.23
C ASN A 65 -0.66 -3.79 -2.15
N PHE A 66 -0.66 -3.06 -3.27
CA PHE A 66 -1.01 -1.64 -3.33
C PHE A 66 -2.14 -1.35 -4.31
N ALA A 67 -3.02 -0.44 -3.93
CA ALA A 67 -3.98 0.20 -4.84
C ALA A 67 -4.04 1.71 -4.60
N ASN A 68 -4.31 2.44 -5.68
CA ASN A 68 -4.60 3.88 -5.64
C ASN A 68 -6.03 4.10 -6.11
N ILE A 69 -6.82 4.83 -5.32
CA ILE A 69 -8.20 5.19 -5.62
C ILE A 69 -8.25 6.69 -5.92
N LEU A 70 -8.83 7.05 -7.05
CA LEU A 70 -9.17 8.43 -7.39
C LEU A 70 -10.68 8.56 -7.42
N VAL A 71 -11.22 9.47 -6.64
CA VAL A 71 -12.67 9.74 -6.54
C VAL A 71 -12.97 11.13 -7.06
N GLU A 72 -13.89 11.21 -8.00
CA GLU A 72 -14.50 12.45 -8.48
C GLU A 72 -15.88 12.60 -7.82
N VAL A 73 -16.07 13.73 -7.13
CA VAL A 73 -17.38 14.08 -6.55
C VAL A 73 -18.12 15.07 -7.44
N THR A 74 -19.43 15.19 -7.26
CA THR A 74 -20.29 16.08 -8.07
C THR A 74 -20.00 17.55 -7.81
N ASP A 75 -19.55 17.91 -6.60
CA ASP A 75 -19.23 19.28 -6.22
C ASP A 75 -18.10 19.24 -5.16
N SER A 76 -17.17 20.17 -5.23
CA SER A 76 -16.01 20.26 -4.32
C SER A 76 -16.38 20.36 -2.85
N LYS A 77 -17.55 20.88 -2.51
CA LYS A 77 -18.06 20.93 -1.11
C LYS A 77 -18.24 19.54 -0.49
N TYR A 78 -18.42 18.49 -1.30
CA TYR A 78 -18.58 17.11 -0.83
C TYR A 78 -17.27 16.37 -0.69
N THR A 79 -16.16 16.91 -1.18
CA THR A 79 -14.87 16.23 -1.22
C THR A 79 -14.42 15.76 0.16
N LYS A 80 -14.45 16.66 1.14
CA LYS A 80 -14.05 16.31 2.52
C LYS A 80 -14.99 15.28 3.15
N LYS A 81 -16.30 15.42 2.97
CA LYS A 81 -17.29 14.46 3.48
C LYS A 81 -17.07 13.06 2.92
N GLN A 82 -16.80 12.96 1.61
CA GLN A 82 -16.59 11.65 0.97
C GLN A 82 -15.21 11.07 1.26
N GLU A 83 -14.21 11.89 1.50
CA GLU A 83 -12.91 11.46 2.02
C GLU A 83 -13.05 10.82 3.39
N GLU A 84 -13.74 11.50 4.32
CA GLU A 84 -14.00 10.99 5.68
C GLU A 84 -14.86 9.71 5.65
N ASN A 85 -15.84 9.63 4.75
CA ASN A 85 -16.66 8.43 4.55
C ASN A 85 -15.81 7.24 4.09
N LEU A 86 -14.93 7.44 3.10
CA LEU A 86 -14.02 6.38 2.66
C LEU A 86 -13.09 5.94 3.79
N ASP A 87 -12.49 6.86 4.53
CA ASP A 87 -11.58 6.54 5.64
C ASP A 87 -12.31 5.72 6.72
N ALA A 88 -13.52 6.12 7.11
CA ALA A 88 -14.33 5.38 8.06
C ALA A 88 -14.72 3.99 7.56
N TYR A 89 -15.13 3.87 6.28
CA TYR A 89 -15.47 2.60 5.67
C TYR A 89 -14.27 1.64 5.62
N MET A 90 -13.10 2.14 5.23
CA MET A 90 -11.86 1.34 5.19
C MET A 90 -11.45 0.86 6.59
N LYS A 91 -11.49 1.71 7.59
CA LYS A 91 -11.19 1.35 8.99
C LYS A 91 -12.13 0.27 9.53
N ALA A 92 -13.41 0.36 9.20
CA ALA A 92 -14.43 -0.59 9.69
C ALA A 92 -14.34 -1.96 8.99
N ASN A 93 -14.09 -2.01 7.68
CA ASN A 93 -14.18 -3.23 6.89
C ASN A 93 -12.81 -3.83 6.53
N TYR A 94 -11.74 -3.03 6.54
CA TYR A 94 -10.38 -3.44 6.15
C TYR A 94 -9.34 -2.99 7.19
N PRO A 95 -9.45 -3.43 8.45
CA PRO A 95 -8.58 -2.98 9.53
C PRO A 95 -7.10 -3.39 9.35
N ASN A 96 -6.84 -4.36 8.49
CA ASN A 96 -5.50 -4.80 8.11
C ASN A 96 -4.87 -3.97 6.98
N ALA A 97 -5.64 -3.12 6.32
CA ALA A 97 -5.13 -2.23 5.27
C ALA A 97 -4.82 -0.85 5.85
N ILE A 98 -3.72 -0.26 5.39
CA ILE A 98 -3.36 1.13 5.70
C ILE A 98 -3.89 2.01 4.58
N THR A 99 -4.87 2.84 4.90
CA THR A 99 -5.47 3.78 3.94
C THR A 99 -4.98 5.20 4.22
N ARG A 100 -4.52 5.87 3.18
CA ARG A 100 -4.07 7.26 3.23
C ARG A 100 -4.92 8.09 2.26
N THR A 101 -5.90 8.76 2.79
CA THR A 101 -6.71 9.70 2.02
C THR A 101 -6.00 11.04 1.88
N MET A 102 -6.11 11.65 0.72
CA MET A 102 -5.43 12.90 0.40
C MET A 102 -6.29 13.79 -0.48
N LEU A 103 -6.48 15.03 -0.04
CA LEU A 103 -7.04 16.08 -0.88
C LEU A 103 -5.97 16.61 -1.83
N PHE A 104 -6.38 17.04 -3.02
CA PHE A 104 -5.47 17.73 -3.94
C PHE A 104 -5.11 19.10 -3.43
N LYS A 105 -3.89 19.24 -2.90
CA LYS A 105 -3.32 20.50 -2.44
C LYS A 105 -2.20 20.94 -3.39
N LEU A 106 -1.96 22.25 -3.51
CA LEU A 106 -0.87 22.79 -4.32
C LEU A 106 0.50 22.67 -3.63
N SER A 107 0.52 22.37 -2.33
CA SER A 107 1.78 22.13 -1.61
C SER A 107 2.27 20.70 -1.80
N PRO A 108 3.60 20.46 -1.80
CA PRO A 108 4.16 19.12 -1.83
C PRO A 108 3.56 18.25 -0.71
N ALA A 109 3.08 17.06 -1.06
CA ALA A 109 2.63 16.10 -0.05
C ALA A 109 3.86 15.52 0.65
N VAL A 110 3.90 15.61 1.97
CA VAL A 110 4.86 14.86 2.79
C VAL A 110 4.28 13.49 3.10
N ASP A 111 5.14 12.49 3.09
CA ASP A 111 4.73 11.09 3.29
C ASP A 111 4.25 10.84 4.72
N ALA A 112 4.87 11.51 5.68
CA ALA A 112 4.47 11.53 7.08
C ALA A 112 4.78 12.91 7.68
N ALA A 113 3.93 13.38 8.59
CA ALA A 113 4.17 14.63 9.32
C ALA A 113 5.31 14.48 10.33
N ILE A 114 5.45 13.26 10.88
CA ILE A 114 6.50 12.90 11.83
C ILE A 114 7.14 11.61 11.32
N GLU A 115 8.46 11.61 11.19
CA GLU A 115 9.25 10.46 10.77
C GLU A 115 10.39 10.24 11.77
N ILE A 116 10.51 9.01 12.29
CA ILE A 116 11.59 8.62 13.21
C ILE A 116 12.40 7.51 12.55
N GLY A 117 13.70 7.75 12.36
CA GLY A 117 14.62 6.79 11.77
C GLY A 117 15.53 6.16 12.82
N PHE A 118 15.68 4.83 12.77
CA PHE A 118 16.71 4.09 13.51
C PHE A 118 17.77 3.61 12.54
N ILE A 119 19.02 3.86 12.87
CA ILE A 119 20.20 3.49 12.06
C ILE A 119 21.08 2.54 12.88
N GLY A 120 21.47 1.42 12.31
CA GLY A 120 22.32 0.44 12.97
C GLY A 120 22.64 -0.75 12.08
N ASN A 121 23.57 -1.59 12.53
CA ASN A 121 24.06 -2.75 11.77
C ASN A 121 23.35 -4.07 12.15
N ASN A 122 22.58 -4.08 13.23
CA ASN A 122 21.89 -5.27 13.71
C ASN A 122 20.39 -5.16 13.45
N THR A 123 19.89 -5.96 12.53
CA THR A 123 18.49 -5.98 12.08
C THR A 123 17.51 -6.29 13.22
N ASP A 124 17.83 -7.25 14.10
CA ASP A 124 16.92 -7.64 15.19
C ASP A 124 16.77 -6.51 16.21
N THR A 125 17.86 -5.81 16.50
CA THR A 125 17.83 -4.61 17.35
C THR A 125 17.01 -3.50 16.73
N LEU A 126 17.13 -3.26 15.42
CA LEU A 126 16.34 -2.26 14.71
C LEU A 126 14.86 -2.59 14.74
N VAL A 127 14.48 -3.85 14.50
CA VAL A 127 13.10 -4.32 14.59
C VAL A 127 12.53 -4.14 16.00
N MET A 128 13.31 -4.51 17.03
CA MET A 128 12.91 -4.33 18.43
C MET A 128 12.67 -2.86 18.78
N LEU A 129 13.56 -1.95 18.38
CA LEU A 129 13.42 -0.51 18.61
C LEU A 129 12.22 0.06 17.85
N THR A 130 12.03 -0.35 16.61
CA THR A 130 10.89 0.07 15.78
C THR A 130 9.56 -0.35 16.41
N ASN A 131 9.44 -1.60 16.85
CA ASN A 131 8.23 -2.08 17.51
C ASN A 131 7.94 -1.31 18.81
N LYS A 132 8.99 -1.04 19.61
CA LYS A 132 8.86 -0.24 20.82
C LYS A 132 8.41 1.20 20.53
N ALA A 133 8.92 1.81 19.47
CA ALA A 133 8.48 3.13 19.04
C ALA A 133 7.03 3.12 18.55
N LEU A 134 6.63 2.11 17.76
CA LEU A 134 5.24 1.94 17.32
C LEU A 134 4.27 1.81 18.51
N ASP A 135 4.64 1.01 19.52
CA ASP A 135 3.83 0.85 20.73
C ASP A 135 3.63 2.17 21.48
N ILE A 136 4.68 3.00 21.55
CA ILE A 136 4.59 4.33 22.18
C ILE A 136 3.68 5.24 21.35
N MET A 137 3.87 5.28 20.04
CA MET A 137 3.10 6.13 19.14
C MET A 137 1.62 5.74 19.09
N HIS A 138 1.29 4.44 19.14
CA HIS A 138 -0.11 3.99 19.22
C HIS A 138 -0.79 4.34 20.54
N ARG A 139 -0.04 4.41 21.65
CA ARG A 139 -0.60 4.78 22.97
C ARG A 139 -0.89 6.26 23.08
N ASP A 140 -0.25 7.09 22.31
CA ASP A 140 -0.45 8.54 22.33
C ASP A 140 -1.90 8.93 21.97
N GLY A 141 -2.53 8.19 21.06
CA GLY A 141 -3.93 8.38 20.67
C GLY A 141 -4.18 9.57 19.73
N GLU A 142 -3.26 10.52 19.63
CA GLU A 142 -3.34 11.67 18.71
C GLU A 142 -2.72 11.37 17.34
N LEU A 143 -1.84 10.36 17.29
CA LEU A 143 -1.15 9.98 16.07
C LEU A 143 -2.00 9.02 15.23
N ILE A 144 -2.25 9.38 13.99
CA ILE A 144 -3.01 8.58 13.03
C ILE A 144 -2.10 7.95 11.98
N ASN A 145 -2.48 6.78 11.48
CA ASN A 145 -1.75 6.06 10.42
C ASN A 145 -0.28 5.74 10.77
N VAL A 146 -0.03 5.40 12.03
CA VAL A 146 1.30 4.99 12.51
C VAL A 146 1.72 3.70 11.81
N ARG A 147 2.91 3.69 11.20
CA ARG A 147 3.43 2.53 10.47
C ARG A 147 4.95 2.51 10.47
N ASN A 148 5.54 1.38 10.15
CA ASN A 148 6.95 1.26 9.84
C ASN A 148 7.18 1.10 8.32
N SER A 149 8.39 1.39 7.86
CA SER A 149 8.78 1.27 6.45
C SER A 149 9.17 -0.15 6.04
N TRP A 150 9.42 -1.04 6.98
CA TRP A 150 9.86 -2.42 6.70
C TRP A 150 8.72 -3.40 6.51
N GLY A 151 7.50 -3.06 6.96
CA GLY A 151 6.35 -3.96 6.90
C GLY A 151 6.47 -5.17 7.84
N ASN A 152 5.66 -6.18 7.58
CA ASN A 152 5.66 -7.42 8.35
C ASN A 152 6.62 -8.45 7.75
N LYS A 153 7.16 -9.33 8.59
CA LYS A 153 7.92 -10.50 8.10
C LYS A 153 6.98 -11.43 7.33
N ILE A 154 7.38 -11.78 6.12
CA ILE A 154 6.68 -12.76 5.29
C ILE A 154 7.53 -14.04 5.18
N PRO A 155 6.91 -15.22 5.06
CA PRO A 155 7.65 -16.44 4.78
C PRO A 155 8.26 -16.36 3.38
N VAL A 156 9.53 -16.70 3.27
CA VAL A 156 10.26 -16.72 2.02
C VAL A 156 10.80 -18.12 1.77
N TRP A 157 10.55 -18.66 0.59
CA TRP A 157 11.17 -19.88 0.14
C TRP A 157 12.63 -19.63 -0.23
N HIS A 158 13.55 -20.31 0.44
CA HIS A 158 14.97 -20.22 0.15
C HIS A 158 15.47 -21.55 -0.43
N PRO A 159 15.49 -21.71 -1.77
CA PRO A 159 15.93 -22.96 -2.40
C PRO A 159 17.43 -23.16 -2.17
N VAL A 160 17.80 -24.33 -1.66
CA VAL A 160 19.20 -24.73 -1.45
C VAL A 160 19.65 -25.55 -2.66
N TYR A 161 20.53 -24.98 -3.45
CA TYR A 161 21.10 -25.67 -4.61
C TYR A 161 22.28 -26.56 -4.20
N SER A 162 22.16 -27.88 -4.44
CA SER A 162 23.26 -28.83 -4.30
C SER A 162 23.92 -29.09 -5.66
N GLN A 163 25.13 -28.64 -5.85
CA GLN A 163 25.88 -28.82 -7.10
C GLN A 163 26.15 -30.29 -7.39
N GLU A 164 26.46 -31.08 -6.37
CA GLU A 164 26.74 -32.52 -6.49
C GLU A 164 25.54 -33.31 -7.03
N ARG A 165 24.33 -32.93 -6.63
CA ARG A 165 23.07 -33.58 -7.10
C ARG A 165 22.59 -33.04 -8.44
N ALA A 166 22.82 -31.79 -8.69
CA ALA A 166 22.30 -31.11 -9.89
C ALA A 166 23.16 -31.36 -11.14
N GLN A 167 24.47 -31.47 -10.96
CA GLN A 167 25.41 -31.64 -12.08
C GLN A 167 25.16 -32.90 -12.90
N PRO A 168 24.94 -34.10 -12.32
CA PRO A 168 24.62 -35.30 -13.11
C PRO A 168 23.30 -35.23 -13.86
N LEU A 169 22.36 -34.39 -13.39
CA LEU A 169 21.04 -34.18 -13.99
C LEU A 169 21.02 -33.03 -15.00
N GLY A 170 22.13 -32.37 -15.24
CA GLY A 170 22.21 -31.20 -16.15
C GLY A 170 21.45 -29.96 -15.64
N ILE A 171 21.10 -29.89 -14.34
CA ILE A 171 20.36 -28.78 -13.76
C ILE A 171 21.33 -27.68 -13.34
N SER A 172 21.22 -26.50 -13.95
CA SER A 172 21.99 -25.32 -13.58
C SER A 172 21.31 -24.50 -12.49
N ARG A 173 22.07 -23.66 -11.76
CA ARG A 173 21.47 -22.68 -10.83
C ARG A 173 20.48 -21.75 -11.54
N GLN A 174 20.78 -21.40 -12.76
CA GLN A 174 19.93 -20.53 -13.57
C GLN A 174 18.60 -21.18 -13.93
N SER A 175 18.61 -22.47 -14.35
CA SER A 175 17.37 -23.20 -14.64
C SER A 175 16.51 -23.41 -13.40
N MET A 176 17.11 -23.64 -12.23
CA MET A 176 16.39 -23.73 -10.97
C MET A 176 15.77 -22.36 -10.60
N ALA A 177 16.53 -21.28 -10.73
CA ALA A 177 16.00 -19.94 -10.44
C ALA A 177 14.85 -19.55 -11.36
N GLN A 178 14.94 -19.88 -12.66
CA GLN A 178 13.87 -19.65 -13.63
C GLN A 178 12.61 -20.47 -13.27
N SER A 179 12.76 -21.72 -12.87
CA SER A 179 11.63 -22.54 -12.42
C SER A 179 10.95 -21.95 -11.18
N CYS A 180 11.74 -21.47 -10.20
CA CYS A 180 11.20 -20.81 -9.02
C CYS A 180 10.42 -19.54 -9.40
N LEU A 181 10.94 -18.70 -10.31
CA LEU A 181 10.27 -17.51 -10.79
C LEU A 181 8.94 -17.82 -11.49
N LEU A 182 8.88 -18.86 -12.33
CA LEU A 182 7.66 -19.27 -13.03
C LEU A 182 6.55 -19.71 -12.06
N TYR A 183 6.90 -20.36 -10.94
CA TYR A 183 5.93 -20.82 -9.95
C TYR A 183 5.54 -19.74 -8.93
N THR A 184 6.36 -18.72 -8.73
CA THR A 184 6.15 -17.67 -7.72
C THR A 184 5.72 -16.33 -8.32
N SER A 185 5.88 -16.15 -9.63
CA SER A 185 5.37 -14.95 -10.30
C SER A 185 3.87 -15.06 -10.52
N PRO A 186 3.08 -14.05 -10.13
CA PRO A 186 1.67 -14.00 -10.50
C PRO A 186 1.57 -13.91 -12.03
N SER A 187 0.90 -14.86 -12.62
CA SER A 187 0.56 -14.90 -14.05
C SER A 187 -0.56 -13.92 -14.37
#